data_804206626126d147431642658e665d28
#
_entry.id   804206626126d147431642658e665d28
#
_cell.length_a   1.000
_cell.length_b   1.000
_cell.length_c   1.000
_cell.angle_alpha   90.00
_cell.angle_beta   90.00
_cell.angle_gamma   90.00
#
_symmetry.space_group_name_H-M   'P 1'
#
loop_
_entity.id
_entity.type
_entity.pdbx_description
1 polymer ?
#
loop_
_entity_poly.entity_id
_entity_poly.type
_entity_poly.pdbx_seq_one_letter_code
_entity_poly.pdbx_strand_id
1 'polypeptide(L)'
;MAINKDVEIVGFDLGHGETAVALALLSATVEPQILDVYGTRSILTAVAQHPTRGVLIGDDAVMARNVSNLRIAFKSPDLERLDVHEPLTLFVRKVVDILLQDRKITGGDTTLFFVGCPSGWSEIVRLRYAELLRHGGMTQVTVLPESRAALVYARDSGYISQDLAEGAILIVDIGSSTTDFTAVQHLEIRLSDFGQNALGGGLLDKAILERTVMTHPRQAELQQIFAEYPVYAAICELECRKVKEMYFSNPDMWRETPASRSVRLETSPPLYVDIAITPQGMNELLMTPLLQLQGRSWYTTFREALAHAKNRMGEEQPQLVLLTGGASRMAFTADLCAEVFTEARIVRGAEPEFAIARGLASAGRVELKTIAFREEVELLLTSGKLRQTVEERLPALMSGVASFLAQGLADHTVLPAFRDWQTGRIRTLAELEQTIQPRAVAWLESAEGRQALAQVVTVWFAGLLPSVEKLTDPICDTYRIPHASLSVPPFLNMTHVAPVPGGMVDMGSMTFLGALGNVVTLLGSVIIAKILGGGGTALLMHGPLGFLIGLVIGLVTLSLGKGIMIDWLKGVELPTMARGLISESRVKTALVEQRSEFEQKIREALMNNLPAFDDLLDSSAESITSALHKAADKAVLLIR
;
A
#
# COMPACT_ATOMS: atom_id res chain seq x y z
N MET A 1 18.14 -0.97 -4.00
CA MET A 1 18.94 0.30 -4.14
C MET A 1 19.09 0.92 -2.76
N ALA A 2 20.31 1.23 -2.29
CA ALA A 2 20.44 1.96 -1.02
C ALA A 2 19.73 3.31 -1.17
N ILE A 3 18.81 3.66 -0.25
CA ILE A 3 18.12 4.95 -0.27
C ILE A 3 19.19 6.05 -0.21
N ASN A 4 19.40 6.73 -1.34
CA ASN A 4 20.35 7.84 -1.40
C ASN A 4 19.85 8.95 -0.47
N LYS A 5 20.61 9.29 0.57
CA LYS A 5 20.22 10.22 1.65
C LYS A 5 19.96 11.66 1.16
N ASP A 6 20.43 11.98 -0.04
CA ASP A 6 20.44 13.35 -0.56
C ASP A 6 19.37 13.60 -1.65
N VAL A 7 18.40 12.69 -1.85
CA VAL A 7 17.31 12.90 -2.80
C VAL A 7 16.29 13.88 -2.24
N GLU A 8 16.15 15.00 -2.93
CA GLU A 8 15.17 16.05 -2.65
C GLU A 8 13.85 15.77 -3.37
N ILE A 9 12.75 15.87 -2.66
CA ILE A 9 11.40 15.68 -3.18
C ILE A 9 10.65 16.97 -3.03
N VAL A 10 10.39 17.63 -4.15
CA VAL A 10 9.73 18.92 -4.22
C VAL A 10 8.27 18.72 -4.57
N GLY A 11 7.38 19.00 -3.63
CA GLY A 11 5.94 19.07 -3.85
C GLY A 11 5.58 20.47 -4.36
N PHE A 12 5.08 20.56 -5.57
CA PHE A 12 4.77 21.82 -6.25
C PHE A 12 3.28 21.91 -6.52
N ASP A 13 2.59 22.70 -5.71
CA ASP A 13 1.17 23.00 -5.89
C ASP A 13 1.03 24.27 -6.73
N LEU A 14 0.84 24.09 -8.04
CA LEU A 14 0.48 25.19 -8.93
C LEU A 14 -1.04 25.40 -8.87
N GLY A 15 -1.49 26.24 -7.95
CA GLY A 15 -2.91 26.60 -7.88
C GLY A 15 -3.29 27.66 -8.93
N HIS A 16 -4.60 27.77 -9.21
CA HIS A 16 -5.11 28.82 -10.10
C HIS A 16 -4.88 30.23 -9.54
N GLY A 17 -5.05 30.42 -8.24
CA GLY A 17 -4.84 31.72 -7.58
C GLY A 17 -3.46 31.88 -6.96
N GLU A 18 -2.93 30.86 -6.32
CA GLU A 18 -1.63 30.86 -5.65
C GLU A 18 -0.88 29.55 -5.89
N THR A 19 0.43 29.66 -5.78
CA THR A 19 1.36 28.53 -5.89
C THR A 19 2.13 28.39 -4.59
N ALA A 20 2.24 27.18 -4.08
CA ALA A 20 3.03 26.81 -2.92
C ALA A 20 4.02 25.68 -3.25
N VAL A 21 5.18 25.69 -2.61
CA VAL A 21 6.23 24.69 -2.82
C VAL A 21 6.65 24.10 -1.48
N ALA A 22 6.74 22.78 -1.40
CA ALA A 22 7.23 22.08 -0.22
C ALA A 22 8.44 21.21 -0.57
N LEU A 23 9.33 21.01 0.40
CA LEU A 23 10.50 20.14 0.28
C LEU A 23 10.45 19.02 1.32
N ALA A 24 10.67 17.81 0.88
CA ALA A 24 10.98 16.65 1.73
C ALA A 24 12.30 16.03 1.29
N LEU A 25 13.03 15.43 2.23
CA LEU A 25 14.17 14.56 1.91
C LEU A 25 13.70 13.10 1.96
N LEU A 26 14.18 12.27 1.04
CA LEU A 26 13.79 10.85 0.95
C LEU A 26 14.07 10.09 2.25
N SER A 27 15.22 10.37 2.90
CA SER A 27 15.62 9.74 4.16
C SER A 27 14.92 10.30 5.40
N ALA A 28 14.32 11.52 5.30
CA ALA A 28 13.71 12.18 6.46
C ALA A 28 12.30 11.64 6.72
N THR A 29 11.89 11.72 8.01
CA THR A 29 10.53 11.36 8.46
C THR A 29 9.75 12.56 8.94
N VAL A 30 10.37 13.74 8.92
CA VAL A 30 9.73 15.00 9.31
C VAL A 30 8.72 15.46 8.25
N GLU A 31 7.78 16.25 8.68
CA GLU A 31 6.82 16.90 7.78
C GLU A 31 7.54 17.73 6.72
N PRO A 32 7.08 17.73 5.45
CA PRO A 32 7.66 18.54 4.39
C PRO A 32 7.64 20.03 4.73
N GLN A 33 8.78 20.68 4.52
CA GLN A 33 8.93 22.10 4.80
C GLN A 33 8.42 22.95 3.64
N ILE A 34 7.59 23.96 3.92
CA ILE A 34 7.21 24.94 2.90
C ILE A 34 8.41 25.84 2.60
N LEU A 35 8.73 25.93 1.32
CA LEU A 35 9.79 26.80 0.81
C LEU A 35 9.26 28.19 0.52
N ASP A 36 10.01 29.21 0.93
CA ASP A 36 9.69 30.58 0.57
C ASP A 36 10.17 30.89 -0.85
N VAL A 37 9.35 31.60 -1.60
CA VAL A 37 9.69 32.20 -2.89
C VAL A 37 9.56 33.72 -2.72
N TYR A 38 10.62 34.45 -2.91
CA TYR A 38 10.70 35.90 -2.60
C TYR A 38 10.32 36.24 -1.15
N GLY A 39 10.60 35.36 -0.19
CA GLY A 39 10.29 35.58 1.23
C GLY A 39 8.82 35.36 1.60
N THR A 40 8.01 34.82 0.70
CA THR A 40 6.60 34.46 0.94
C THR A 40 6.41 32.95 0.82
N ARG A 41 5.58 32.37 1.70
CA ARG A 41 5.31 30.91 1.73
C ARG A 41 4.37 30.46 0.60
N SER A 42 3.61 31.38 0.03
CA SER A 42 2.85 31.20 -1.20
C SER A 42 3.02 32.45 -2.08
N ILE A 43 2.93 32.29 -3.39
CA ILE A 43 3.01 33.36 -4.36
C ILE A 43 1.77 33.36 -5.23
N LEU A 44 1.32 34.58 -5.59
CA LEU A 44 0.24 34.73 -6.57
C LEU A 44 0.65 34.06 -7.89
N THR A 45 -0.24 33.26 -8.48
CA THR A 45 -0.03 32.65 -9.80
C THR A 45 -0.20 33.71 -10.88
N ALA A 46 0.79 34.57 -10.98
CA ALA A 46 0.86 35.71 -11.92
C ALA A 46 2.25 35.79 -12.55
N VAL A 47 2.31 36.17 -13.83
CA VAL A 47 3.54 36.39 -14.58
C VAL A 47 3.38 37.59 -15.49
N ALA A 48 4.45 38.39 -15.62
CA ALA A 48 4.51 39.53 -16.53
C ALA A 48 5.94 39.70 -17.06
N GLN A 49 6.07 40.46 -18.13
CA GLN A 49 7.37 40.87 -18.69
C GLN A 49 7.65 42.33 -18.36
N HIS A 50 8.85 42.60 -17.86
CA HIS A 50 9.31 43.95 -17.58
C HIS A 50 10.54 44.27 -18.45
N PRO A 51 10.62 45.47 -19.07
CA PRO A 51 11.65 45.77 -20.08
C PRO A 51 13.09 45.69 -19.57
N THR A 52 13.32 45.91 -18.28
CA THR A 52 14.68 45.91 -17.68
C THR A 52 14.89 44.83 -16.62
N ARG A 53 13.81 44.31 -15.99
CA ARG A 53 13.86 43.28 -14.93
C ARG A 53 13.60 41.86 -15.47
N GLY A 54 13.20 41.73 -16.74
CA GLY A 54 12.85 40.46 -17.35
C GLY A 54 11.51 39.91 -16.85
N VAL A 55 11.42 38.58 -16.66
CA VAL A 55 10.21 37.94 -16.19
C VAL A 55 10.01 38.19 -14.71
N LEU A 56 8.84 38.73 -14.36
CA LEU A 56 8.35 38.97 -13.00
C LEU A 56 7.24 37.98 -12.70
N ILE A 57 7.15 37.52 -11.44
CA ILE A 57 6.10 36.62 -10.96
C ILE A 57 5.51 37.13 -9.65
N GLY A 58 4.35 36.57 -9.28
CA GLY A 58 3.70 36.91 -8.03
C GLY A 58 3.21 38.35 -7.96
N ASP A 59 3.26 38.94 -6.77
CA ASP A 59 2.87 40.31 -6.52
C ASP A 59 3.71 41.31 -7.35
N ASP A 60 4.99 41.01 -7.59
CA ASP A 60 5.86 41.82 -8.44
C ASP A 60 5.35 41.95 -9.88
N ALA A 61 4.76 40.88 -10.43
CA ALA A 61 4.19 40.93 -11.78
C ALA A 61 2.98 41.86 -11.88
N VAL A 62 2.19 41.95 -10.80
CA VAL A 62 0.97 42.79 -10.75
C VAL A 62 1.28 44.22 -10.36
N MET A 63 2.23 44.44 -9.43
CA MET A 63 2.49 45.75 -8.84
C MET A 63 3.54 46.57 -9.59
N ALA A 64 4.38 45.95 -10.44
CA ALA A 64 5.42 46.64 -11.16
C ALA A 64 4.83 47.53 -12.25
N ARG A 65 5.41 48.74 -12.42
CA ARG A 65 5.09 49.66 -13.53
C ARG A 65 5.71 49.15 -14.83
N ASN A 66 5.12 49.56 -15.95
CA ASN A 66 5.63 49.26 -17.30
C ASN A 66 5.75 47.75 -17.62
N VAL A 67 4.91 46.93 -17.03
CA VAL A 67 4.83 45.51 -17.39
C VAL A 67 3.99 45.30 -18.65
N SER A 68 4.35 44.27 -19.41
CA SER A 68 3.59 43.79 -20.56
C SER A 68 3.26 42.31 -20.35
N ASN A 69 2.28 41.83 -21.11
CA ASN A 69 1.88 40.41 -21.08
C ASN A 69 1.52 39.89 -19.67
N LEU A 70 0.93 40.74 -18.84
CA LEU A 70 0.43 40.29 -17.53
C LEU A 70 -0.61 39.19 -17.71
N ARG A 71 -0.36 38.06 -17.08
CA ARG A 71 -1.29 36.93 -16.97
C ARG A 71 -1.42 36.55 -15.52
N ILE A 72 -2.67 36.35 -15.08
CA ILE A 72 -3.01 35.91 -13.72
C ILE A 72 -3.94 34.72 -13.87
N ALA A 73 -3.85 33.73 -12.96
CA ALA A 73 -4.77 32.61 -12.88
C ALA A 73 -4.87 31.80 -14.20
N PHE A 74 -3.76 31.45 -14.78
CA PHE A 74 -3.66 30.81 -16.10
C PHE A 74 -3.65 29.27 -16.08
N LYS A 75 -3.79 28.59 -14.93
CA LYS A 75 -3.90 27.12 -14.87
C LYS A 75 -5.23 26.67 -15.51
N SER A 76 -5.15 25.90 -16.58
CA SER A 76 -6.30 25.40 -17.35
C SER A 76 -6.00 24.00 -17.92
N PRO A 77 -6.99 23.13 -18.13
CA PRO A 77 -6.80 21.87 -18.84
C PRO A 77 -6.53 22.03 -20.34
N ASP A 78 -6.88 23.19 -20.90
CA ASP A 78 -6.62 23.53 -22.31
C ASP A 78 -5.18 24.06 -22.49
N LEU A 79 -4.23 23.11 -22.36
CA LEU A 79 -2.80 23.40 -22.32
C LEU A 79 -2.19 23.76 -23.69
N GLU A 80 -2.94 23.63 -24.77
CA GLU A 80 -2.45 23.99 -26.12
C GLU A 80 -2.64 25.46 -26.44
N ARG A 81 -3.47 26.15 -25.71
CA ARG A 81 -3.68 27.58 -25.87
C ARG A 81 -2.42 28.34 -25.47
N LEU A 82 -1.98 29.27 -26.33
CA LEU A 82 -0.78 30.11 -26.09
C LEU A 82 -0.91 30.95 -24.82
N ASP A 83 -2.12 31.43 -24.50
CA ASP A 83 -2.39 32.20 -23.29
C ASP A 83 -2.40 31.38 -21.99
N VAL A 84 -2.27 30.07 -22.09
CA VAL A 84 -2.08 29.11 -20.99
C VAL A 84 -0.64 28.57 -20.98
N HIS A 85 -0.18 28.04 -22.09
CA HIS A 85 1.11 27.38 -22.25
C HIS A 85 2.30 28.31 -21.93
N GLU A 86 2.36 29.47 -22.54
CA GLU A 86 3.50 30.41 -22.40
C GLU A 86 3.62 30.95 -20.97
N PRO A 87 2.56 31.53 -20.36
CA PRO A 87 2.65 32.05 -19.00
C PRO A 87 2.94 30.96 -17.98
N LEU A 88 2.40 29.72 -18.15
CA LEU A 88 2.67 28.58 -17.28
C LEU A 88 4.16 28.23 -17.30
N THR A 89 4.73 28.07 -18.49
CA THR A 89 6.14 27.71 -18.66
C THR A 89 7.08 28.79 -18.11
N LEU A 90 6.78 30.05 -18.37
CA LEU A 90 7.58 31.18 -17.85
C LEU A 90 7.52 31.29 -16.33
N PHE A 91 6.34 31.14 -15.75
CA PHE A 91 6.12 31.20 -14.31
C PHE A 91 6.88 30.07 -13.60
N VAL A 92 6.69 28.81 -14.05
CA VAL A 92 7.36 27.63 -13.48
C VAL A 92 8.86 27.79 -13.55
N ARG A 93 9.40 28.17 -14.72
CA ARG A 93 10.84 28.41 -14.89
C ARG A 93 11.37 29.42 -13.89
N LYS A 94 10.66 30.53 -13.73
CA LYS A 94 11.10 31.60 -12.82
C LYS A 94 11.06 31.16 -11.36
N VAL A 95 10.07 30.34 -10.94
CA VAL A 95 10.02 29.77 -9.58
C VAL A 95 11.20 28.82 -9.37
N VAL A 96 11.45 27.89 -10.32
CA VAL A 96 12.56 26.94 -10.24
C VAL A 96 13.91 27.68 -10.17
N ASP A 97 14.10 28.70 -11.01
CA ASP A 97 15.33 29.51 -11.01
C ASP A 97 15.56 30.19 -9.65
N ILE A 98 14.52 30.73 -9.01
CA ILE A 98 14.62 31.34 -7.68
C ILE A 98 15.01 30.32 -6.64
N LEU A 99 14.35 29.14 -6.62
CA LEU A 99 14.65 28.09 -5.67
C LEU A 99 16.11 27.60 -5.79
N LEU A 100 16.64 27.50 -7.02
CA LEU A 100 18.05 27.16 -7.30
C LEU A 100 19.01 28.28 -6.87
N GLN A 101 18.71 29.54 -7.22
CA GLN A 101 19.52 30.70 -6.87
C GLN A 101 19.63 30.90 -5.35
N ASP A 102 18.51 30.72 -4.65
CA ASP A 102 18.43 30.83 -3.20
C ASP A 102 18.95 29.57 -2.48
N ARG A 103 19.43 28.57 -3.23
CA ARG A 103 19.92 27.28 -2.72
C ARG A 103 18.90 26.55 -1.84
N LYS A 104 17.63 26.70 -2.16
CA LYS A 104 16.54 26.00 -1.47
C LYS A 104 16.35 24.58 -1.99
N ILE A 105 16.79 24.34 -3.22
CA ILE A 105 16.90 23.02 -3.85
C ILE A 105 18.26 22.91 -4.56
N THR A 106 18.75 21.69 -4.73
CA THR A 106 20.02 21.42 -5.39
C THR A 106 19.91 21.37 -6.90
N GLY A 107 18.80 20.86 -7.41
CA GLY A 107 18.56 20.67 -8.85
C GLY A 107 19.20 19.41 -9.42
N GLY A 108 19.08 19.21 -10.73
CA GLY A 108 19.60 18.04 -11.44
C GLY A 108 18.90 16.75 -11.09
N ASP A 109 19.66 15.62 -11.13
CA ASP A 109 19.12 14.27 -10.96
C ASP A 109 18.73 13.93 -9.51
N THR A 110 19.14 14.75 -8.55
CA THR A 110 18.84 14.55 -7.12
C THR A 110 17.58 15.27 -6.67
N THR A 111 16.96 16.10 -7.53
CA THR A 111 15.75 16.83 -7.23
C THR A 111 14.58 16.33 -8.08
N LEU A 112 13.58 15.75 -7.45
CA LEU A 112 12.40 15.17 -8.07
C LEU A 112 11.18 16.05 -7.76
N PHE A 113 10.46 16.47 -8.79
CA PHE A 113 9.28 17.30 -8.67
C PHE A 113 8.00 16.47 -8.73
N PHE A 114 7.15 16.63 -7.72
CA PHE A 114 5.80 16.09 -7.69
C PHE A 114 4.81 17.24 -7.78
N VAL A 115 4.08 17.31 -8.87
CA VAL A 115 3.23 18.47 -9.21
C VAL A 115 1.76 18.08 -9.18
N GLY A 116 0.94 18.93 -8.54
CA GLY A 116 -0.49 18.72 -8.41
C GLY A 116 -1.28 19.02 -9.67
N CYS A 117 -2.24 18.17 -9.99
CA CYS A 117 -3.27 18.45 -10.98
C CYS A 117 -4.67 18.13 -10.43
N PRO A 118 -5.73 18.78 -10.95
CA PRO A 118 -7.11 18.40 -10.65
C PRO A 118 -7.34 16.90 -10.92
N SER A 119 -8.10 16.23 -10.05
CA SER A 119 -8.33 14.78 -10.14
C SER A 119 -9.05 14.38 -11.43
N GLY A 120 -9.88 15.27 -12.00
CA GLY A 120 -10.61 15.05 -13.25
C GLY A 120 -9.78 15.18 -14.54
N TRP A 121 -8.49 15.52 -14.46
CA TRP A 121 -7.66 15.60 -15.66
C TRP A 121 -7.35 14.21 -16.22
N SER A 122 -7.60 14.02 -17.53
CA SER A 122 -7.28 12.79 -18.24
C SER A 122 -5.77 12.53 -18.26
N GLU A 123 -5.39 11.29 -18.50
CA GLU A 123 -3.98 10.90 -18.60
C GLU A 123 -3.24 11.72 -19.68
N ILE A 124 -3.88 11.95 -20.83
CA ILE A 124 -3.32 12.75 -21.91
C ILE A 124 -3.01 14.17 -21.46
N VAL A 125 -3.94 14.81 -20.74
CA VAL A 125 -3.73 16.17 -20.19
C VAL A 125 -2.58 16.17 -19.17
N ARG A 126 -2.50 15.16 -18.31
CA ARG A 126 -1.41 15.02 -17.33
C ARG A 126 -0.05 14.85 -17.98
N LEU A 127 0.04 14.04 -19.03
CA LEU A 127 1.28 13.85 -19.79
C LEU A 127 1.72 15.15 -20.45
N ARG A 128 0.78 15.87 -21.07
CA ARG A 128 1.06 17.17 -21.68
C ARG A 128 1.50 18.21 -20.64
N TYR A 129 0.84 18.23 -19.51
CA TYR A 129 1.22 19.11 -18.40
C TYR A 129 2.65 18.80 -17.91
N ALA A 130 3.00 17.54 -17.72
CA ALA A 130 4.35 17.15 -17.37
C ALA A 130 5.41 17.62 -18.39
N GLU A 131 5.08 17.59 -19.68
CA GLU A 131 5.95 18.11 -20.74
C GLU A 131 6.20 19.62 -20.61
N LEU A 132 5.13 20.40 -20.35
CA LEU A 132 5.26 21.82 -20.13
C LEU A 132 6.10 22.17 -18.88
N LEU A 133 5.92 21.40 -17.81
CA LEU A 133 6.70 21.55 -16.59
C LEU A 133 8.20 21.25 -16.82
N ARG A 134 8.52 20.25 -17.65
CA ARG A 134 9.91 19.98 -18.06
C ARG A 134 10.50 21.15 -18.86
N HIS A 135 9.75 21.74 -19.77
CA HIS A 135 10.16 22.97 -20.46
C HIS A 135 10.34 24.15 -19.50
N GLY A 136 9.60 24.15 -18.38
CA GLY A 136 9.77 25.09 -17.27
C GLY A 136 10.97 24.81 -16.35
N GLY A 137 11.82 23.82 -16.66
CA GLY A 137 13.05 23.52 -15.91
C GLY A 137 12.93 22.40 -14.87
N MET A 138 11.79 21.74 -14.74
CA MET A 138 11.62 20.55 -13.88
C MET A 138 12.08 19.31 -14.63
N THR A 139 13.36 18.94 -14.51
CA THR A 139 13.96 17.84 -15.29
C THR A 139 13.32 16.48 -14.99
N GLN A 140 13.04 16.20 -13.73
CA GLN A 140 12.35 14.99 -13.27
C GLN A 140 11.02 15.37 -12.63
N VAL A 141 9.92 15.20 -13.35
CA VAL A 141 8.59 15.60 -12.88
C VAL A 141 7.59 14.45 -13.01
N THR A 142 6.85 14.24 -11.92
CA THR A 142 5.69 13.35 -11.82
C THR A 142 4.46 14.19 -11.49
N VAL A 143 3.38 14.00 -12.24
CA VAL A 143 2.11 14.68 -12.01
C VAL A 143 1.17 13.77 -11.24
N LEU A 144 0.66 14.26 -10.09
CA LEU A 144 -0.25 13.52 -9.21
C LEU A 144 -1.57 14.26 -9.01
N PRO A 145 -2.68 13.55 -8.81
CA PRO A 145 -3.95 14.17 -8.40
C PRO A 145 -3.81 14.89 -7.05
N GLU A 146 -4.33 16.12 -6.96
CA GLU A 146 -4.34 16.91 -5.73
C GLU A 146 -5.06 16.21 -4.58
N SER A 147 -6.13 15.46 -4.88
CA SER A 147 -6.84 14.64 -3.90
C SER A 147 -5.96 13.53 -3.28
N ARG A 148 -5.07 12.91 -4.07
CA ARG A 148 -4.11 11.93 -3.53
C ARG A 148 -3.12 12.60 -2.58
N ALA A 149 -2.65 13.79 -2.94
CA ALA A 149 -1.77 14.57 -2.08
C ALA A 149 -2.45 14.96 -0.76
N ALA A 150 -3.69 15.45 -0.83
CA ALA A 150 -4.49 15.79 0.36
C ALA A 150 -4.66 14.61 1.31
N LEU A 151 -4.95 13.42 0.76
CA LEU A 151 -5.12 12.19 1.54
C LEU A 151 -3.81 11.77 2.24
N VAL A 152 -2.70 11.78 1.51
CA VAL A 152 -1.38 11.44 2.07
C VAL A 152 -1.01 12.43 3.18
N TYR A 153 -1.21 13.73 2.95
CA TYR A 153 -0.97 14.75 3.97
C TYR A 153 -1.80 14.52 5.23
N ALA A 154 -3.10 14.28 5.09
CA ALA A 154 -3.99 14.05 6.22
C ALA A 154 -3.61 12.81 7.03
N ARG A 155 -3.15 11.74 6.35
CA ARG A 155 -2.62 10.54 7.00
C ARG A 155 -1.32 10.84 7.77
N ASP A 156 -0.35 11.47 7.10
CA ASP A 156 0.98 11.72 7.66
C ASP A 156 0.94 12.74 8.81
N SER A 157 0.02 13.71 8.74
CA SER A 157 -0.24 14.69 9.81
C SER A 157 -1.09 14.15 10.97
N GLY A 158 -1.53 12.88 10.90
CA GLY A 158 -2.31 12.24 11.97
C GLY A 158 -3.78 12.69 12.05
N TYR A 159 -4.29 13.41 11.05
CA TYR A 159 -5.72 13.76 10.99
C TYR A 159 -6.61 12.54 10.70
N ILE A 160 -6.05 11.54 10.01
CA ILE A 160 -6.70 10.26 9.72
C ILE A 160 -6.06 9.19 10.62
N SER A 161 -6.84 8.59 11.53
CA SER A 161 -6.42 7.40 12.27
C SER A 161 -6.44 6.17 11.37
N GLN A 162 -5.75 5.10 11.78
CA GLN A 162 -5.70 3.86 11.01
C GLN A 162 -7.09 3.25 10.79
N ASP A 163 -7.96 3.36 11.80
CA ASP A 163 -9.35 2.86 11.73
C ASP A 163 -10.20 3.64 10.71
N LEU A 164 -9.96 4.95 10.57
CA LEU A 164 -10.64 5.80 9.57
C LEU A 164 -10.10 5.59 8.14
N ALA A 165 -8.88 5.08 8.00
CA ALA A 165 -8.28 4.81 6.69
C ALA A 165 -9.00 3.66 5.95
N GLU A 166 -9.67 2.76 6.68
CA GLU A 166 -10.46 1.67 6.11
C GLU A 166 -11.89 2.10 5.73
N GLY A 167 -12.34 3.25 6.22
CA GLY A 167 -13.68 3.80 5.97
C GLY A 167 -13.77 4.65 4.70
N ALA A 168 -14.99 5.16 4.45
CA ALA A 168 -15.22 6.14 3.40
C ALA A 168 -14.81 7.56 3.86
N ILE A 169 -14.05 8.26 3.02
CA ILE A 169 -13.58 9.63 3.24
C ILE A 169 -14.03 10.50 2.08
N LEU A 170 -14.56 11.68 2.39
CA LEU A 170 -14.81 12.72 1.38
C LEU A 170 -13.78 13.84 1.54
N ILE A 171 -12.99 14.07 0.49
CA ILE A 171 -12.09 15.22 0.40
C ILE A 171 -12.84 16.34 -0.32
N VAL A 172 -12.88 17.51 0.31
CA VAL A 172 -13.49 18.74 -0.25
C VAL A 172 -12.39 19.78 -0.37
N ASP A 173 -11.91 19.98 -1.59
CA ASP A 173 -10.88 20.96 -1.89
C ASP A 173 -11.53 22.25 -2.40
N ILE A 174 -11.44 23.32 -1.60
CA ILE A 174 -12.03 24.62 -1.91
C ILE A 174 -10.90 25.57 -2.29
N GLY A 175 -10.65 25.64 -3.58
CA GLY A 175 -9.62 26.49 -4.17
C GLY A 175 -10.09 27.91 -4.43
N SER A 176 -9.28 28.65 -5.20
CA SER A 176 -9.61 30.01 -5.64
C SER A 176 -10.71 30.02 -6.72
N SER A 177 -10.69 29.07 -7.65
CA SER A 177 -11.62 29.02 -8.80
C SER A 177 -12.64 27.90 -8.74
N THR A 178 -12.29 26.77 -8.13
CA THR A 178 -13.09 25.53 -8.13
C THR A 178 -13.33 25.02 -6.71
N THR A 179 -14.34 24.19 -6.57
CA THR A 179 -14.53 23.29 -5.43
C THR A 179 -14.61 21.88 -5.95
N ASP A 180 -13.65 21.06 -5.59
CA ASP A 180 -13.51 19.69 -6.05
C ASP A 180 -13.83 18.69 -4.93
N PHE A 181 -14.56 17.63 -5.29
CA PHE A 181 -14.90 16.56 -4.37
C PHE A 181 -14.22 15.26 -4.82
N THR A 182 -13.65 14.54 -3.86
CA THR A 182 -13.07 13.22 -4.10
C THR A 182 -13.50 12.27 -3.01
N ALA A 183 -14.22 11.22 -3.38
CA ALA A 183 -14.58 10.13 -2.47
C ALA A 183 -13.49 9.04 -2.51
N VAL A 184 -13.00 8.69 -1.33
CA VAL A 184 -11.95 7.70 -1.10
C VAL A 184 -12.49 6.61 -0.20
N GLN A 185 -12.19 5.35 -0.51
CA GLN A 185 -12.52 4.18 0.29
C GLN A 185 -11.34 3.22 0.30
N HIS A 186 -10.97 2.70 1.47
CA HIS A 186 -9.78 1.86 1.64
C HIS A 186 -8.50 2.48 1.05
N LEU A 187 -8.36 3.80 1.19
CA LEU A 187 -7.29 4.63 0.60
C LEU A 187 -7.24 4.62 -0.94
N GLU A 188 -8.27 4.12 -1.61
CA GLU A 188 -8.42 4.19 -3.06
C GLU A 188 -9.45 5.25 -3.45
N ILE A 189 -9.14 6.01 -4.51
CA ILE A 189 -10.08 6.99 -5.07
C ILE A 189 -11.20 6.23 -5.79
N ARG A 190 -12.45 6.39 -5.30
CA ARG A 190 -13.64 5.75 -5.89
C ARG A 190 -14.38 6.68 -6.84
N LEU A 191 -14.49 7.95 -6.48
CA LEU A 191 -15.15 8.98 -7.28
C LEU A 191 -14.31 10.24 -7.21
N SER A 192 -13.92 10.81 -8.36
CA SER A 192 -13.11 12.02 -8.43
C SER A 192 -13.69 13.10 -9.31
N ASP A 193 -14.59 12.89 -10.19
CA ASP A 193 -14.98 13.85 -11.24
C ASP A 193 -16.27 14.57 -10.92
N PHE A 194 -16.45 14.96 -9.67
CA PHE A 194 -17.63 15.76 -9.30
C PHE A 194 -17.21 16.94 -8.44
N GLY A 195 -17.63 18.11 -8.86
CA GLY A 195 -17.28 19.37 -8.23
C GLY A 195 -18.01 20.52 -8.92
N GLN A 196 -17.66 21.73 -8.51
CA GLN A 196 -18.20 22.96 -9.08
C GLN A 196 -17.06 23.80 -9.66
N ASN A 197 -16.91 23.73 -10.98
CA ASN A 197 -15.83 24.38 -11.71
C ASN A 197 -15.85 25.91 -11.66
N ALA A 198 -16.95 26.50 -11.18
CA ALA A 198 -17.06 27.95 -11.03
C ALA A 198 -17.17 28.39 -9.57
N LEU A 199 -17.20 27.46 -8.60
CA LEU A 199 -17.37 27.78 -7.19
C LEU A 199 -16.02 27.79 -6.47
N GLY A 200 -15.44 28.95 -6.28
CA GLY A 200 -14.20 29.13 -5.54
C GLY A 200 -14.18 30.43 -4.74
N GLY A 201 -13.12 30.59 -3.93
CA GLY A 201 -12.95 31.80 -3.10
C GLY A 201 -12.81 33.09 -3.89
N GLY A 202 -12.31 33.03 -5.14
CA GLY A 202 -12.14 34.18 -6.03
C GLY A 202 -13.45 34.80 -6.49
N LEU A 203 -14.57 34.08 -6.48
CA LEU A 203 -15.89 34.70 -6.75
C LEU A 203 -16.25 35.74 -5.70
N LEU A 204 -15.87 35.51 -4.43
CA LEU A 204 -16.10 36.48 -3.37
C LEU A 204 -15.18 37.69 -3.52
N ASP A 205 -13.93 37.51 -4.02
CA ASP A 205 -13.01 38.60 -4.30
C ASP A 205 -13.61 39.53 -5.35
N LYS A 206 -14.16 38.99 -6.43
CA LYS A 206 -14.87 39.74 -7.47
C LYS A 206 -16.14 40.40 -6.94
N ALA A 207 -16.92 39.72 -6.13
CA ALA A 207 -18.14 40.30 -5.54
C ALA A 207 -17.82 41.45 -4.58
N ILE A 208 -16.71 41.39 -3.82
CA ILE A 208 -16.22 42.48 -3.00
C ILE A 208 -15.81 43.66 -3.88
N LEU A 209 -15.09 43.40 -5.00
CA LEU A 209 -14.69 44.44 -5.95
C LEU A 209 -15.90 45.13 -6.59
N GLU A 210 -16.87 44.35 -7.09
CA GLU A 210 -18.10 44.87 -7.68
C GLU A 210 -18.85 45.75 -6.68
N ARG A 211 -19.03 45.30 -5.44
CA ARG A 211 -19.64 46.12 -4.37
C ARG A 211 -18.85 47.40 -4.13
N THR A 212 -17.52 47.31 -4.04
CA THR A 212 -16.64 48.46 -3.83
C THR A 212 -16.81 49.50 -4.96
N VAL A 213 -16.83 49.03 -6.22
CA VAL A 213 -17.06 49.91 -7.38
C VAL A 213 -18.45 50.56 -7.34
N MET A 214 -19.49 49.78 -7.03
CA MET A 214 -20.87 50.27 -6.98
C MET A 214 -21.10 51.35 -5.89
N THR A 215 -20.37 51.24 -4.78
CA THR A 215 -20.51 52.17 -3.65
C THR A 215 -19.50 53.31 -3.69
N HIS A 216 -18.58 53.29 -4.66
CA HIS A 216 -17.53 54.29 -4.75
C HIS A 216 -18.09 55.68 -5.17
N PRO A 217 -17.72 56.78 -4.48
CA PRO A 217 -18.24 58.13 -4.80
C PRO A 217 -18.00 58.57 -6.25
N ARG A 218 -16.94 58.05 -6.88
CA ARG A 218 -16.57 58.34 -8.29
C ARG A 218 -16.72 57.05 -9.13
N GLN A 219 -17.87 56.38 -9.03
CA GLN A 219 -18.13 55.07 -9.66
C GLN A 219 -17.87 55.06 -11.17
N ALA A 220 -18.43 56.01 -11.91
CA ALA A 220 -18.32 56.07 -13.38
C ALA A 220 -16.86 56.24 -13.83
N GLU A 221 -16.11 57.06 -13.13
CA GLU A 221 -14.69 57.30 -13.41
C GLU A 221 -13.84 56.05 -13.10
N LEU A 222 -14.13 55.39 -11.97
CA LEU A 222 -13.44 54.15 -11.60
C LEU A 222 -13.70 53.03 -12.62
N GLN A 223 -14.93 52.92 -13.10
CA GLN A 223 -15.28 51.97 -14.17
C GLN A 223 -14.55 52.28 -15.48
N GLN A 224 -14.45 53.55 -15.85
CA GLN A 224 -13.68 53.95 -17.03
C GLN A 224 -12.19 53.62 -16.88
N ILE A 225 -11.60 53.91 -15.72
CA ILE A 225 -10.19 53.61 -15.43
C ILE A 225 -9.94 52.10 -15.53
N PHE A 226 -10.81 51.25 -15.00
CA PHE A 226 -10.66 49.81 -15.08
C PHE A 226 -10.82 49.28 -16.51
N ALA A 227 -11.65 49.90 -17.32
CA ALA A 227 -11.79 49.55 -18.74
C ALA A 227 -10.54 49.96 -19.56
N GLU A 228 -9.96 51.12 -19.26
CA GLU A 228 -8.76 51.63 -19.94
C GLU A 228 -7.48 50.95 -19.45
N TYR A 229 -7.41 50.67 -18.13
CA TYR A 229 -6.25 50.05 -17.47
C TYR A 229 -6.67 48.83 -16.65
N PRO A 230 -6.87 47.64 -17.29
CA PRO A 230 -7.33 46.43 -16.60
C PRO A 230 -6.41 45.96 -15.44
N VAL A 231 -5.12 46.37 -15.46
CA VAL A 231 -4.17 46.11 -14.37
C VAL A 231 -4.63 46.72 -13.04
N TYR A 232 -5.31 47.86 -13.04
CA TYR A 232 -5.83 48.45 -11.81
C TYR A 232 -7.01 47.67 -11.23
N ALA A 233 -7.85 47.11 -12.07
CA ALA A 233 -8.90 46.18 -11.62
C ALA A 233 -8.29 44.93 -10.97
N ALA A 234 -7.24 44.37 -11.59
CA ALA A 234 -6.53 43.20 -11.06
C ALA A 234 -5.86 43.49 -9.70
N ILE A 235 -5.24 44.69 -9.55
CA ILE A 235 -4.66 45.13 -8.26
C ILE A 235 -5.75 45.22 -7.19
N CYS A 236 -6.89 45.86 -7.52
CA CYS A 236 -7.99 46.00 -6.57
C CYS A 236 -8.61 44.64 -6.22
N GLU A 237 -8.74 43.71 -7.16
CA GLU A 237 -9.22 42.33 -6.90
C GLU A 237 -8.26 41.57 -5.95
N LEU A 238 -6.95 41.73 -6.14
CA LEU A 238 -5.95 41.15 -5.22
C LEU A 238 -6.09 41.71 -3.79
N GLU A 239 -6.31 43.01 -3.66
CA GLU A 239 -6.54 43.62 -2.33
C GLU A 239 -7.90 43.25 -1.75
N CYS A 240 -8.96 43.02 -2.56
CA CYS A 240 -10.22 42.43 -2.12
C CYS A 240 -10.01 41.01 -1.53
N ARG A 241 -9.16 40.19 -2.17
CA ARG A 241 -8.75 38.89 -1.66
C ARG A 241 -8.10 39.03 -0.28
N LYS A 242 -7.14 39.92 -0.11
CA LYS A 242 -6.48 40.17 1.17
C LYS A 242 -7.47 40.61 2.26
N VAL A 243 -8.44 41.43 1.92
CA VAL A 243 -9.53 41.85 2.84
C VAL A 243 -10.40 40.65 3.23
N LYS A 244 -10.78 39.79 2.27
CA LYS A 244 -11.52 38.57 2.54
C LYS A 244 -10.74 37.65 3.49
N GLU A 245 -9.47 37.42 3.24
CA GLU A 245 -8.60 36.58 4.06
C GLU A 245 -8.42 37.14 5.48
N MET A 246 -8.22 38.45 5.60
CA MET A 246 -8.22 39.16 6.90
C MET A 246 -9.52 38.91 7.66
N TYR A 247 -10.66 39.09 7.01
CA TYR A 247 -11.98 38.91 7.61
C TYR A 247 -12.15 37.44 8.14
N PHE A 248 -11.90 36.44 7.29
CA PHE A 248 -12.11 35.05 7.68
C PHE A 248 -11.03 34.47 8.60
N SER A 249 -9.87 35.10 8.72
CA SER A 249 -8.84 34.69 9.69
C SER A 249 -9.29 34.90 11.14
N ASN A 250 -10.04 35.97 11.41
CA ASN A 250 -10.61 36.27 12.74
C ASN A 250 -11.88 37.13 12.61
N PRO A 251 -13.05 36.54 12.27
CA PRO A 251 -14.28 37.32 12.04
C PRO A 251 -14.72 38.17 13.24
N ASP A 252 -14.43 37.71 14.46
CA ASP A 252 -14.82 38.43 15.70
C ASP A 252 -14.09 39.75 15.86
N MET A 253 -12.89 39.88 15.33
CA MET A 253 -12.11 41.12 15.35
C MET A 253 -12.78 42.25 14.54
N TRP A 254 -13.58 41.89 13.55
CA TRP A 254 -14.19 42.82 12.60
C TRP A 254 -15.66 43.11 12.90
N ARG A 255 -16.14 42.86 14.13
CA ARG A 255 -17.54 43.11 14.51
C ARG A 255 -17.87 44.61 14.57
N GLU A 256 -16.94 45.43 15.08
CA GLU A 256 -17.15 46.86 15.26
C GLU A 256 -16.50 47.72 14.16
N THR A 257 -15.40 47.23 13.61
CA THR A 257 -14.68 47.94 12.52
C THR A 257 -14.56 47.00 11.32
N PRO A 258 -14.71 47.52 10.07
CA PRO A 258 -14.59 46.67 8.88
C PRO A 258 -13.15 46.23 8.67
N ALA A 259 -12.98 44.99 8.17
CA ALA A 259 -11.72 44.57 7.56
C ALA A 259 -11.51 45.43 6.30
N SER A 260 -10.42 46.20 6.21
CA SER A 260 -10.26 47.17 5.14
C SER A 260 -8.82 47.34 4.67
N ARG A 261 -8.69 47.72 3.40
CA ARG A 261 -7.45 48.14 2.75
C ARG A 261 -7.76 49.27 1.76
N SER A 262 -6.78 50.15 1.51
CA SER A 262 -6.90 51.25 0.55
C SER A 262 -5.88 51.08 -0.58
N VAL A 263 -6.33 51.22 -1.82
CA VAL A 263 -5.50 51.17 -3.04
C VAL A 263 -5.42 52.56 -3.64
N ARG A 264 -4.20 53.03 -3.83
CA ARG A 264 -3.97 54.26 -4.57
C ARG A 264 -3.72 53.98 -6.03
N LEU A 265 -4.60 54.40 -6.90
CA LEU A 265 -4.41 54.37 -8.35
C LEU A 265 -3.62 55.59 -8.82
N GLU A 266 -2.62 55.35 -9.66
CA GLU A 266 -1.72 56.37 -10.18
C GLU A 266 -2.39 57.12 -11.37
N THR A 267 -3.48 57.78 -11.08
CA THR A 267 -4.20 58.66 -12.01
C THR A 267 -3.86 60.13 -11.72
N SER A 268 -4.30 61.04 -12.55
CA SER A 268 -4.06 62.47 -12.36
C SER A 268 -5.40 63.24 -12.31
N PRO A 269 -5.86 63.64 -11.12
CA PRO A 269 -5.29 63.42 -9.77
C PRO A 269 -5.39 61.95 -9.32
N PRO A 270 -4.59 61.48 -8.32
CA PRO A 270 -4.67 60.15 -7.79
C PRO A 270 -6.07 59.79 -7.29
N LEU A 271 -6.51 58.54 -7.56
CA LEU A 271 -7.77 58.00 -7.08
C LEU A 271 -7.49 56.95 -5.99
N TYR A 272 -8.21 57.05 -4.89
CA TYR A 272 -8.12 56.06 -3.80
C TYR A 272 -9.36 55.16 -3.83
N VAL A 273 -9.13 53.84 -3.77
CA VAL A 273 -10.19 52.84 -3.70
C VAL A 273 -10.13 52.15 -2.33
N ASP A 274 -11.09 52.49 -1.47
CA ASP A 274 -11.20 51.93 -0.14
C ASP A 274 -12.05 50.66 -0.18
N ILE A 275 -11.42 49.52 0.05
CA ILE A 275 -12.03 48.19 0.07
C ILE A 275 -12.33 47.88 1.51
N ALA A 276 -13.58 47.65 1.86
CA ALA A 276 -13.99 47.38 3.23
C ALA A 276 -15.12 46.35 3.28
N ILE A 277 -15.06 45.44 4.23
CA ILE A 277 -16.08 44.42 4.44
C ILE A 277 -16.44 44.30 5.92
N THR A 278 -17.73 44.35 6.21
CA THR A 278 -18.31 44.10 7.54
C THR A 278 -18.91 42.71 7.59
N PRO A 279 -19.21 42.13 8.78
CA PRO A 279 -19.90 40.85 8.91
C PRO A 279 -21.24 40.83 8.16
N GLN A 280 -22.03 41.89 8.26
CA GLN A 280 -23.28 42.02 7.50
C GLN A 280 -23.02 42.01 6.00
N GLY A 281 -22.05 42.81 5.54
CA GLY A 281 -21.68 42.90 4.13
C GLY A 281 -21.18 41.56 3.57
N MET A 282 -20.41 40.80 4.34
CA MET A 282 -19.96 39.46 3.92
C MET A 282 -21.14 38.49 3.80
N ASN A 283 -22.05 38.47 4.79
CA ASN A 283 -23.25 37.64 4.74
C ASN A 283 -24.15 37.97 3.54
N GLU A 284 -24.32 39.29 3.25
CA GLU A 284 -25.03 39.71 2.05
C GLU A 284 -24.37 39.18 0.78
N LEU A 285 -23.03 39.29 0.65
CA LEU A 285 -22.30 38.79 -0.52
C LEU A 285 -22.43 37.28 -0.67
N LEU A 286 -22.34 36.51 0.41
CA LEU A 286 -22.52 35.05 0.39
C LEU A 286 -23.92 34.62 -0.10
N MET A 287 -24.95 35.46 0.13
CA MET A 287 -26.33 35.20 -0.27
C MET A 287 -26.72 35.90 -1.58
N THR A 288 -25.85 36.71 -2.16
CA THR A 288 -26.11 37.42 -3.42
C THR A 288 -26.06 36.45 -4.60
N PRO A 289 -27.06 36.42 -5.49
CA PRO A 289 -27.02 35.67 -6.72
C PRO A 289 -25.88 36.12 -7.64
N LEU A 290 -25.10 35.21 -8.16
CA LEU A 290 -23.96 35.43 -9.05
C LEU A 290 -24.25 34.87 -10.45
N LEU A 291 -23.93 35.60 -11.50
CA LEU A 291 -24.12 35.14 -12.89
C LEU A 291 -23.29 33.92 -13.19
N GLN A 292 -22.07 33.85 -12.67
CA GLN A 292 -21.15 32.71 -12.82
C GLN A 292 -21.71 31.42 -12.19
N LEU A 293 -22.64 31.56 -11.25
CA LEU A 293 -23.35 30.45 -10.59
C LEU A 293 -24.79 30.29 -11.08
N GLN A 294 -25.08 30.78 -12.31
CA GLN A 294 -26.39 30.67 -12.94
C GLN A 294 -27.52 31.33 -12.11
N GLY A 295 -27.21 32.45 -11.46
CA GLY A 295 -28.16 33.19 -10.63
C GLY A 295 -28.37 32.61 -9.23
N ARG A 296 -27.55 31.67 -8.80
CA ARG A 296 -27.52 31.15 -7.42
C ARG A 296 -26.44 31.89 -6.60
N SER A 297 -26.62 31.89 -5.28
CA SER A 297 -25.62 32.43 -4.38
C SER A 297 -24.46 31.45 -4.14
N TRP A 298 -23.32 31.96 -3.65
CA TRP A 298 -22.19 31.11 -3.27
C TRP A 298 -22.60 30.06 -2.22
N TYR A 299 -23.28 30.50 -1.17
CA TYR A 299 -23.74 29.67 -0.07
C TYR A 299 -24.68 28.54 -0.54
N THR A 300 -25.70 28.89 -1.34
CA THR A 300 -26.67 27.93 -1.87
C THR A 300 -25.99 26.92 -2.79
N THR A 301 -25.10 27.37 -3.67
CA THR A 301 -24.39 26.49 -4.60
C THR A 301 -23.49 25.50 -3.86
N PHE A 302 -22.78 25.93 -2.82
CA PHE A 302 -21.94 25.02 -2.03
C PHE A 302 -22.76 23.99 -1.29
N ARG A 303 -23.87 24.38 -0.66
CA ARG A 303 -24.80 23.43 0.01
C ARG A 303 -25.40 22.41 -0.96
N GLU A 304 -25.79 22.84 -2.15
CA GLU A 304 -26.30 21.95 -3.20
C GLU A 304 -25.20 20.99 -3.71
N ALA A 305 -23.97 21.47 -3.84
CA ALA A 305 -22.84 20.64 -4.23
C ALA A 305 -22.53 19.56 -3.18
N LEU A 306 -22.58 19.89 -1.89
CA LEU A 306 -22.45 18.92 -0.79
C LEU A 306 -23.60 17.88 -0.82
N ALA A 307 -24.83 18.32 -1.02
CA ALA A 307 -25.98 17.40 -1.14
C ALA A 307 -25.84 16.48 -2.37
N HIS A 308 -25.34 17.00 -3.48
CA HIS A 308 -25.04 16.20 -4.66
C HIS A 308 -23.93 15.18 -4.37
N ALA A 309 -22.85 15.58 -3.67
CA ALA A 309 -21.79 14.69 -3.25
C ALA A 309 -22.32 13.54 -2.37
N LYS A 310 -23.18 13.86 -1.39
CA LYS A 310 -23.85 12.88 -0.54
C LYS A 310 -24.64 11.85 -1.35
N ASN A 311 -25.42 12.32 -2.31
CA ASN A 311 -26.21 11.45 -3.18
C ASN A 311 -25.32 10.55 -4.08
N ARG A 312 -24.19 11.08 -4.57
CA ARG A 312 -23.25 10.32 -5.39
C ARG A 312 -22.54 9.21 -4.62
N MET A 313 -22.31 9.39 -3.33
CA MET A 313 -21.73 8.36 -2.45
C MET A 313 -22.72 7.25 -2.10
N GLY A 314 -24.04 7.47 -2.27
CA GLY A 314 -25.08 6.45 -2.07
C GLY A 314 -25.16 5.97 -0.61
N GLU A 315 -25.13 4.66 -0.40
CA GLU A 315 -25.19 4.06 0.94
C GLU A 315 -23.87 4.20 1.72
N GLU A 316 -22.75 4.36 1.03
CA GLU A 316 -21.44 4.49 1.65
C GLU A 316 -21.13 5.93 2.04
N GLN A 317 -21.78 6.40 3.09
CA GLN A 317 -21.58 7.77 3.59
C GLN A 317 -20.19 7.93 4.23
N PRO A 318 -19.58 9.14 4.13
CA PRO A 318 -18.25 9.36 4.65
C PRO A 318 -18.25 9.34 6.19
N GLN A 319 -17.27 8.67 6.78
CA GLN A 319 -16.95 8.76 8.21
C GLN A 319 -16.10 10.00 8.51
N LEU A 320 -15.42 10.52 7.49
CA LEU A 320 -14.57 11.70 7.57
C LEU A 320 -14.80 12.60 6.36
N VAL A 321 -14.97 13.90 6.59
CA VAL A 321 -14.87 14.94 5.57
C VAL A 321 -13.60 15.75 5.83
N LEU A 322 -12.68 15.72 4.86
CA LEU A 322 -11.42 16.46 4.92
C LEU A 322 -11.53 17.73 4.08
N LEU A 323 -11.39 18.89 4.72
CA LEU A 323 -11.39 20.19 4.07
C LEU A 323 -9.97 20.62 3.74
N THR A 324 -9.70 20.92 2.46
CA THR A 324 -8.43 21.41 1.92
C THR A 324 -8.65 22.66 1.08
N GLY A 325 -7.56 23.30 0.65
CA GLY A 325 -7.59 24.55 -0.12
C GLY A 325 -7.80 25.79 0.74
N GLY A 326 -7.29 26.93 0.28
CA GLY A 326 -7.27 28.19 1.05
C GLY A 326 -8.66 28.71 1.43
N ALA A 327 -9.65 28.52 0.56
CA ALA A 327 -11.02 28.98 0.81
C ALA A 327 -11.78 28.12 1.85
N SER A 328 -11.27 26.94 2.20
CA SER A 328 -11.80 26.13 3.30
C SER A 328 -11.63 26.80 4.69
N ARG A 329 -10.80 27.84 4.79
CA ARG A 329 -10.67 28.67 6.00
C ARG A 329 -11.95 29.46 6.34
N MET A 330 -12.86 29.64 5.40
CA MET A 330 -14.17 30.24 5.66
C MET A 330 -14.96 29.30 6.60
N ALA A 331 -15.16 29.71 7.86
CA ALA A 331 -15.67 28.84 8.91
C ALA A 331 -17.02 28.16 8.55
N PHE A 332 -17.92 28.88 7.88
CA PHE A 332 -19.22 28.36 7.46
C PHE A 332 -19.14 27.16 6.49
N THR A 333 -17.99 26.94 5.82
CA THR A 333 -17.83 25.76 4.95
C THR A 333 -17.78 24.46 5.78
N ALA A 334 -17.14 24.50 6.94
CA ALA A 334 -17.13 23.38 7.86
C ALA A 334 -18.51 23.15 8.48
N ASP A 335 -19.22 24.23 8.83
CA ASP A 335 -20.58 24.15 9.39
C ASP A 335 -21.55 23.51 8.37
N LEU A 336 -21.49 23.90 7.09
CA LEU A 336 -22.30 23.31 6.03
C LEU A 336 -21.96 21.82 5.79
N CYS A 337 -20.68 21.47 5.87
CA CYS A 337 -20.29 20.05 5.79
C CYS A 337 -20.88 19.24 6.96
N ALA A 338 -20.84 19.78 8.19
CA ALA A 338 -21.44 19.14 9.35
C ALA A 338 -22.97 19.02 9.26
N GLU A 339 -23.63 20.02 8.70
CA GLU A 339 -25.09 20.00 8.44
C GLU A 339 -25.48 18.88 7.46
N VAL A 340 -24.71 18.71 6.37
CA VAL A 340 -25.02 17.72 5.33
C VAL A 340 -24.58 16.32 5.72
N PHE A 341 -23.41 16.16 6.33
CA PHE A 341 -22.81 14.88 6.72
C PHE A 341 -22.80 14.72 8.25
N THR A 342 -23.96 14.56 8.82
CA THR A 342 -24.21 14.56 10.28
C THR A 342 -23.43 13.50 11.05
N GLU A 343 -23.10 12.37 10.43
CA GLU A 343 -22.36 11.26 11.05
C GLU A 343 -20.85 11.34 10.80
N ALA A 344 -20.42 12.26 9.95
CA ALA A 344 -19.01 12.37 9.59
C ALA A 344 -18.25 13.29 10.54
N ARG A 345 -17.01 12.94 10.83
CA ARG A 345 -16.05 13.85 11.45
C ARG A 345 -15.57 14.86 10.42
N ILE A 346 -15.75 16.16 10.68
CA ILE A 346 -15.24 17.22 9.81
C ILE A 346 -13.85 17.62 10.29
N VAL A 347 -12.86 17.55 9.42
CA VAL A 347 -11.46 17.88 9.72
C VAL A 347 -10.95 18.90 8.71
N ARG A 348 -10.30 19.93 9.22
CA ARG A 348 -9.55 20.93 8.45
C ARG A 348 -8.17 21.06 9.09
N GLY A 349 -7.10 20.96 8.30
CA GLY A 349 -5.74 21.18 8.77
C GLY A 349 -5.52 22.61 9.26
N ALA A 350 -4.46 22.83 10.03
CA ALA A 350 -4.10 24.17 10.52
C ALA A 350 -3.75 25.13 9.37
N GLU A 351 -3.12 24.62 8.33
CA GLU A 351 -2.69 25.35 7.14
C GLU A 351 -3.21 24.67 5.86
N PRO A 352 -4.54 24.69 5.60
CA PRO A 352 -5.15 23.93 4.51
C PRO A 352 -4.68 24.37 3.12
N GLU A 353 -4.18 25.62 2.98
CA GLU A 353 -3.58 26.17 1.76
C GLU A 353 -2.25 25.51 1.38
N PHE A 354 -1.56 24.86 2.34
CA PHE A 354 -0.30 24.16 2.09
C PHE A 354 -0.46 22.63 2.08
N ALA A 355 -1.65 22.14 2.34
CA ALA A 355 -1.93 20.71 2.45
C ALA A 355 -1.53 19.95 1.18
N ILE A 356 -1.82 20.53 0.01
CA ILE A 356 -1.50 19.91 -1.29
C ILE A 356 0.00 19.91 -1.54
N ALA A 357 0.71 21.03 -1.35
CA ALA A 357 2.15 21.10 -1.57
C ALA A 357 2.91 20.09 -0.67
N ARG A 358 2.58 20.07 0.64
CA ARG A 358 3.15 19.08 1.59
C ARG A 358 2.77 17.66 1.22
N GLY A 359 1.51 17.44 0.86
CA GLY A 359 1.00 16.15 0.44
C GLY A 359 1.69 15.61 -0.81
N LEU A 360 2.00 16.46 -1.78
CA LEU A 360 2.76 16.09 -2.98
C LEU A 360 4.19 15.64 -2.63
N ALA A 361 4.87 16.39 -1.76
CA ALA A 361 6.21 16.02 -1.30
C ALA A 361 6.19 14.70 -0.49
N SER A 362 5.20 14.52 0.39
CA SER A 362 5.00 13.26 1.12
C SER A 362 4.64 12.11 0.19
N ALA A 363 3.74 12.31 -0.78
CA ALA A 363 3.34 11.30 -1.74
C ALA A 363 4.53 10.84 -2.60
N GLY A 364 5.37 11.79 -3.04
CA GLY A 364 6.60 11.48 -3.76
C GLY A 364 7.57 10.66 -2.91
N ARG A 365 7.74 11.00 -1.64
CA ARG A 365 8.56 10.22 -0.69
C ARG A 365 8.05 8.79 -0.52
N VAL A 366 6.75 8.62 -0.35
CA VAL A 366 6.10 7.32 -0.23
C VAL A 366 6.25 6.52 -1.52
N GLU A 367 6.06 7.14 -2.68
CA GLU A 367 6.18 6.48 -3.98
C GLU A 367 7.60 5.96 -4.23
N LEU A 368 8.62 6.77 -3.98
CA LEU A 368 10.02 6.36 -4.13
C LEU A 368 10.40 5.27 -3.13
N LYS A 369 9.98 5.38 -1.87
CA LYS A 369 10.18 4.32 -0.88
C LYS A 369 9.49 3.02 -1.28
N THR A 370 8.29 3.11 -1.84
CA THR A 370 7.53 1.95 -2.32
C THR A 370 8.24 1.25 -3.47
N ILE A 371 8.78 2.00 -4.43
CA ILE A 371 9.57 1.44 -5.54
C ILE A 371 10.81 0.72 -4.97
N ALA A 372 11.57 1.39 -4.13
CA ALA A 372 12.77 0.81 -3.53
C ALA A 372 12.46 -0.43 -2.65
N PHE A 373 11.37 -0.40 -1.91
CA PHE A 373 10.89 -1.54 -1.13
C PHE A 373 10.56 -2.74 -2.03
N ARG A 374 9.81 -2.52 -3.11
CA ARG A 374 9.48 -3.59 -4.06
C ARG A 374 10.74 -4.18 -4.72
N GLU A 375 11.69 -3.34 -5.13
CA GLU A 375 12.97 -3.79 -5.67
C GLU A 375 13.74 -4.64 -4.67
N GLU A 376 13.78 -4.25 -3.39
CA GLU A 376 14.51 -4.98 -2.35
C GLU A 376 13.83 -6.32 -2.00
N VAL A 377 12.50 -6.34 -1.94
CA VAL A 377 11.74 -7.58 -1.79
C VAL A 377 11.99 -8.50 -2.99
N GLU A 378 11.87 -8.00 -4.22
CA GLU A 378 12.11 -8.79 -5.43
C GLU A 378 13.54 -9.34 -5.50
N LEU A 379 14.52 -8.54 -5.07
CA LEU A 379 15.91 -8.99 -4.95
C LEU A 379 16.04 -10.13 -3.92
N LEU A 380 15.35 -10.06 -2.80
CA LEU A 380 15.30 -11.16 -1.83
C LEU A 380 14.68 -12.41 -2.45
N LEU A 381 13.51 -12.28 -3.10
CA LEU A 381 12.77 -13.39 -3.68
C LEU A 381 13.55 -14.10 -4.79
N THR A 382 14.33 -13.36 -5.58
CA THR A 382 15.13 -13.89 -6.70
C THR A 382 16.56 -14.29 -6.32
N SER A 383 17.03 -13.96 -5.11
CA SER A 383 18.41 -14.18 -4.66
C SER A 383 18.81 -15.66 -4.45
N GLY A 384 17.84 -16.58 -4.45
CA GLY A 384 18.05 -17.97 -4.07
C GLY A 384 18.19 -18.22 -2.56
N LYS A 385 18.21 -17.17 -1.72
CA LYS A 385 18.36 -17.32 -0.25
C LYS A 385 17.20 -18.08 0.39
N LEU A 386 15.99 -17.93 -0.13
CA LEU A 386 14.83 -18.68 0.36
C LEU A 386 15.01 -20.18 0.10
N ARG A 387 15.43 -20.56 -1.12
CA ARG A 387 15.73 -21.96 -1.44
C ARG A 387 16.84 -22.52 -0.54
N GLN A 388 17.90 -21.78 -0.34
CA GLN A 388 18.98 -22.14 0.56
C GLN A 388 18.47 -22.34 2.01
N THR A 389 17.61 -21.44 2.50
CA THR A 389 17.00 -21.52 3.84
C THR A 389 16.16 -22.80 4.00
N VAL A 390 15.41 -23.18 2.96
CA VAL A 390 14.64 -24.43 2.94
C VAL A 390 15.59 -25.64 2.94
N GLU A 391 16.64 -25.62 2.13
CA GLU A 391 17.66 -26.69 2.04
C GLU A 391 18.39 -26.92 3.38
N GLU A 392 18.79 -25.85 4.06
CA GLU A 392 19.44 -25.94 5.39
C GLU A 392 18.52 -26.58 6.46
N ARG A 393 17.20 -26.53 6.28
CA ARG A 393 16.21 -27.12 7.17
C ARG A 393 15.71 -28.51 6.73
N LEU A 394 16.13 -28.97 5.57
CA LEU A 394 15.76 -30.29 5.04
C LEU A 394 16.11 -31.44 5.98
N PRO A 395 17.27 -31.49 6.68
CA PRO A 395 17.59 -32.53 7.63
C PRO A 395 16.57 -32.68 8.77
N ALA A 396 15.96 -31.56 9.20
CA ALA A 396 14.91 -31.57 10.22
C ALA A 396 13.62 -32.23 9.69
N LEU A 397 13.24 -31.97 8.43
CA LEU A 397 12.14 -32.65 7.76
C LEU A 397 12.41 -34.16 7.68
N MET A 398 13.61 -34.56 7.22
CA MET A 398 14.00 -35.97 7.10
C MET A 398 13.92 -36.69 8.45
N SER A 399 14.30 -36.03 9.53
CA SER A 399 14.18 -36.59 10.89
C SER A 399 12.73 -36.76 11.33
N GLY A 400 11.87 -35.77 11.04
CA GLY A 400 10.44 -35.88 11.33
C GLY A 400 9.76 -37.00 10.53
N VAL A 401 10.07 -37.09 9.24
CA VAL A 401 9.57 -38.16 8.36
C VAL A 401 10.06 -39.54 8.81
N ALA A 402 11.33 -39.66 9.21
CA ALA A 402 11.88 -40.91 9.71
C ALA A 402 11.14 -41.39 10.97
N SER A 403 10.89 -40.50 11.91
CA SER A 403 10.15 -40.82 13.14
C SER A 403 8.69 -41.19 12.86
N PHE A 404 8.02 -40.45 11.96
CA PHE A 404 6.68 -40.75 11.49
C PHE A 404 6.58 -42.13 10.84
N LEU A 405 7.49 -42.46 9.91
CA LEU A 405 7.51 -43.74 9.23
C LEU A 405 7.85 -44.88 10.19
N ALA A 406 8.81 -44.69 11.10
CA ALA A 406 9.20 -45.70 12.06
C ALA A 406 8.02 -46.15 12.94
N GLN A 407 7.27 -45.18 13.43
CA GLN A 407 6.09 -45.48 14.25
C GLN A 407 4.94 -46.03 13.41
N GLY A 408 4.58 -45.40 12.32
CA GLY A 408 3.44 -45.79 11.50
C GLY A 408 3.60 -47.17 10.85
N LEU A 409 4.79 -47.48 10.35
CA LEU A 409 5.08 -48.81 9.80
C LEU A 409 5.01 -49.90 10.88
N ALA A 410 5.50 -49.65 12.09
CA ALA A 410 5.37 -50.57 13.19
C ALA A 410 3.90 -50.85 13.55
N ASP A 411 3.14 -49.80 13.77
CA ASP A 411 1.78 -49.87 14.32
C ASP A 411 0.73 -50.30 13.28
N HIS A 412 0.84 -49.81 12.04
CA HIS A 412 -0.18 -50.05 11.01
C HIS A 412 0.17 -51.15 9.99
N THR A 413 1.42 -51.63 9.96
CA THR A 413 1.83 -52.65 9.00
C THR A 413 2.38 -53.90 9.68
N VAL A 414 3.48 -53.77 10.44
CA VAL A 414 4.21 -54.91 10.98
C VAL A 414 3.41 -55.65 12.05
N LEU A 415 2.92 -54.93 13.08
CA LEU A 415 2.14 -55.57 14.16
C LEU A 415 0.84 -56.19 13.67
N PRO A 416 0.03 -55.54 12.79
CA PRO A 416 -1.15 -56.21 12.20
C PRO A 416 -0.80 -57.45 11.34
N ALA A 417 0.25 -57.37 10.51
CA ALA A 417 0.69 -58.52 9.71
C ALA A 417 1.17 -59.67 10.59
N PHE A 418 1.93 -59.36 11.65
CA PHE A 418 2.35 -60.37 12.62
C PHE A 418 1.17 -61.03 13.34
N ARG A 419 0.15 -60.27 13.74
CA ARG A 419 -1.09 -60.77 14.34
C ARG A 419 -1.86 -61.69 13.39
N ASP A 420 -1.94 -61.30 12.09
CA ASP A 420 -2.56 -62.15 11.07
C ASP A 420 -1.79 -63.48 10.86
N TRP A 421 -0.46 -63.47 10.95
CA TRP A 421 0.35 -64.62 10.92
C TRP A 421 0.15 -65.48 12.19
N GLN A 422 0.10 -64.90 13.38
CA GLN A 422 -0.20 -65.63 14.61
C GLN A 422 -1.54 -66.39 14.58
N THR A 423 -2.56 -65.73 14.01
CA THR A 423 -3.92 -66.25 13.91
C THR A 423 -4.11 -67.22 12.73
N GLY A 424 -3.10 -67.42 11.87
CA GLY A 424 -3.15 -68.32 10.71
C GLY A 424 -3.81 -67.72 9.47
N ARG A 425 -4.16 -66.45 9.46
CA ARG A 425 -4.63 -65.70 8.25
C ARG A 425 -3.53 -65.57 7.22
N ILE A 426 -2.31 -65.37 7.68
CA ILE A 426 -1.07 -65.43 6.90
C ILE A 426 -0.42 -66.77 7.29
N ARG A 427 -0.09 -67.64 6.31
CA ARG A 427 0.35 -68.98 6.56
C ARG A 427 1.84 -69.14 6.82
N THR A 428 2.65 -68.44 6.05
CA THR A 428 4.12 -68.50 6.11
C THR A 428 4.76 -67.18 6.42
N LEU A 429 6.02 -67.17 6.87
CA LEU A 429 6.78 -65.93 7.05
C LEU A 429 7.14 -65.22 5.71
N ALA A 430 7.25 -65.97 4.62
CA ALA A 430 7.41 -65.44 3.28
C ALA A 430 6.15 -64.70 2.84
N GLU A 431 4.98 -65.21 3.15
CA GLU A 431 3.70 -64.49 2.87
C GLU A 431 3.54 -63.23 3.73
N LEU A 432 3.99 -63.26 5.00
CA LEU A 432 4.05 -62.10 5.89
C LEU A 432 4.97 -61.03 5.29
N GLU A 433 6.17 -61.40 4.86
CA GLU A 433 7.12 -60.50 4.20
C GLU A 433 6.50 -59.81 2.98
N GLN A 434 5.82 -60.57 2.11
CA GLN A 434 5.14 -60.04 0.91
C GLN A 434 3.94 -59.12 1.22
N THR A 435 3.34 -59.27 2.41
CA THR A 435 2.16 -58.50 2.82
C THR A 435 2.51 -57.13 3.39
N ILE A 436 3.70 -56.95 3.95
CA ILE A 436 4.09 -55.71 4.66
C ILE A 436 4.16 -54.52 3.71
N GLN A 437 4.81 -54.66 2.54
CA GLN A 437 4.98 -53.55 1.59
C GLN A 437 3.63 -53.00 1.07
N PRO A 438 2.70 -53.82 0.55
CA PRO A 438 1.38 -53.32 0.11
C PRO A 438 0.61 -52.62 1.24
N ARG A 439 0.70 -53.14 2.48
CA ARG A 439 0.07 -52.52 3.65
C ARG A 439 0.71 -51.17 3.98
N ALA A 440 2.02 -51.03 3.86
CA ALA A 440 2.74 -49.79 4.08
C ALA A 440 2.31 -48.72 3.10
N VAL A 441 2.20 -49.07 1.80
CA VAL A 441 1.71 -48.14 0.76
C VAL A 441 0.26 -47.77 1.04
N ALA A 442 -0.62 -48.74 1.29
CA ALA A 442 -2.03 -48.50 1.56
C ALA A 442 -2.25 -47.62 2.80
N TRP A 443 -1.44 -47.82 3.87
CA TRP A 443 -1.50 -46.95 5.04
C TRP A 443 -1.06 -45.51 4.72
N LEU A 444 0.07 -45.35 4.03
CA LEU A 444 0.56 -44.02 3.69
C LEU A 444 -0.41 -43.25 2.79
N GLU A 445 -1.10 -43.95 1.87
CA GLU A 445 -2.13 -43.39 0.99
C GLU A 445 -3.49 -43.21 1.68
N SER A 446 -3.70 -43.77 2.86
CA SER A 446 -4.93 -43.57 3.63
C SER A 446 -5.11 -42.14 4.09
N ALA A 447 -6.34 -41.77 4.47
CA ALA A 447 -6.62 -40.45 5.04
C ALA A 447 -5.78 -40.16 6.30
N GLU A 448 -5.63 -41.19 7.16
CA GLU A 448 -4.85 -41.13 8.40
C GLU A 448 -3.35 -40.94 8.12
N GLY A 449 -2.76 -41.69 7.21
CA GLY A 449 -1.36 -41.60 6.84
C GLY A 449 -1.02 -40.22 6.21
N ARG A 450 -1.87 -39.77 5.30
CA ARG A 450 -1.71 -38.42 4.68
C ARG A 450 -1.85 -37.30 5.69
N GLN A 451 -2.82 -37.38 6.61
CA GLN A 451 -2.99 -36.35 7.64
C GLN A 451 -1.79 -36.32 8.61
N ALA A 452 -1.28 -37.48 9.01
CA ALA A 452 -0.11 -37.56 9.88
C ALA A 452 1.16 -37.02 9.18
N LEU A 453 1.35 -37.33 7.89
CA LEU A 453 2.44 -36.77 7.08
C LEU A 453 2.30 -35.25 6.93
N ALA A 454 1.07 -34.75 6.70
CA ALA A 454 0.80 -33.33 6.63
C ALA A 454 1.16 -32.60 7.94
N GLN A 455 0.92 -33.26 9.09
CA GLN A 455 1.31 -32.72 10.39
C GLN A 455 2.84 -32.57 10.51
N VAL A 456 3.61 -33.55 10.04
CA VAL A 456 5.10 -33.48 10.03
C VAL A 456 5.56 -32.30 9.17
N VAL A 457 4.99 -32.13 7.98
CA VAL A 457 5.31 -31.02 7.08
C VAL A 457 4.94 -29.67 7.71
N THR A 458 3.77 -29.59 8.36
CA THR A 458 3.30 -28.35 9.04
C THR A 458 4.26 -27.95 10.16
N VAL A 459 4.69 -28.89 11.00
CA VAL A 459 5.66 -28.62 12.08
C VAL A 459 7.01 -28.16 11.52
N TRP A 460 7.45 -28.78 10.44
CA TRP A 460 8.69 -28.37 9.77
C TRP A 460 8.61 -26.97 9.18
N PHE A 461 7.52 -26.62 8.48
CA PHE A 461 7.29 -25.29 7.97
C PHE A 461 7.24 -24.23 9.10
N ALA A 462 6.56 -24.54 10.20
CA ALA A 462 6.57 -23.66 11.36
C ALA A 462 8.00 -23.38 11.88
N GLY A 463 8.88 -24.39 11.81
CA GLY A 463 10.30 -24.24 12.14
C GLY A 463 11.11 -23.43 11.12
N LEU A 464 10.61 -23.22 9.88
CA LEU A 464 11.25 -22.36 8.87
C LEU A 464 10.98 -20.88 9.12
N LEU A 465 9.81 -20.50 9.69
CA LEU A 465 9.39 -19.11 9.84
C LEU A 465 10.44 -18.22 10.48
N PRO A 466 11.09 -18.56 11.60
CA PRO A 466 12.12 -17.70 12.19
C PRO A 466 13.36 -17.49 11.31
N SER A 467 13.60 -18.40 10.37
CA SER A 467 14.70 -18.26 9.41
C SER A 467 14.33 -17.37 8.22
N VAL A 468 13.07 -17.41 7.81
CA VAL A 468 12.51 -16.49 6.80
C VAL A 468 12.42 -15.07 7.37
N GLU A 469 11.94 -14.91 8.61
CA GLU A 469 11.86 -13.62 9.31
C GLU A 469 13.22 -12.92 9.38
N LYS A 470 14.31 -13.66 9.65
CA LYS A 470 15.67 -13.10 9.61
C LYS A 470 16.07 -12.50 8.26
N LEU A 471 15.47 -12.94 7.17
CA LEU A 471 15.69 -12.38 5.84
C LEU A 471 14.79 -11.17 5.55
N THR A 472 13.59 -11.12 6.10
CA THR A 472 12.61 -10.06 5.88
C THR A 472 12.70 -8.92 6.89
N ASP A 473 13.10 -9.19 8.15
CA ASP A 473 13.20 -8.18 9.20
C ASP A 473 14.07 -6.96 8.83
N PRO A 474 15.26 -7.12 8.19
CA PRO A 474 16.06 -5.97 7.77
C PRO A 474 15.33 -5.06 6.77
N ILE A 475 14.50 -5.65 5.90
CA ILE A 475 13.66 -4.88 4.96
C ILE A 475 12.59 -4.12 5.75
N CYS A 476 11.90 -4.79 6.67
CA CYS A 476 10.90 -4.14 7.53
C CYS A 476 11.50 -2.98 8.33
N ASP A 477 12.69 -3.16 8.91
CA ASP A 477 13.40 -2.12 9.65
C ASP A 477 13.76 -0.92 8.77
N THR A 478 14.24 -1.18 7.53
CA THR A 478 14.60 -0.13 6.57
C THR A 478 13.42 0.78 6.24
N TYR A 479 12.25 0.18 6.03
CA TYR A 479 11.03 0.91 5.63
C TYR A 479 10.11 1.24 6.81
N ARG A 480 10.49 0.87 8.03
CA ARG A 480 9.75 1.11 9.30
C ARG A 480 8.34 0.58 9.27
N ILE A 481 8.17 -0.60 8.70
CA ILE A 481 6.91 -1.35 8.72
C ILE A 481 6.98 -2.45 9.79
N PRO A 482 5.84 -2.86 10.38
CA PRO A 482 5.83 -3.98 11.33
C PRO A 482 6.42 -5.24 10.72
N HIS A 483 7.25 -6.00 11.45
CA HIS A 483 7.85 -7.26 10.97
C HIS A 483 6.78 -8.26 10.51
N ALA A 484 5.62 -8.28 11.18
CA ALA A 484 4.49 -9.11 10.78
C ALA A 484 3.95 -8.81 9.35
N SER A 485 4.29 -7.64 8.78
CA SER A 485 3.83 -7.25 7.43
C SER A 485 4.48 -8.02 6.30
N LEU A 486 5.69 -8.56 6.51
CA LEU A 486 6.40 -9.46 5.60
C LEU A 486 6.53 -10.87 6.17
N SER A 487 5.64 -11.29 7.04
CA SER A 487 5.62 -12.65 7.59
C SER A 487 4.76 -13.58 6.71
N VAL A 488 5.15 -14.85 6.70
CA VAL A 488 4.30 -15.92 6.18
C VAL A 488 3.27 -16.25 7.26
N PRO A 489 1.96 -16.30 6.95
CA PRO A 489 0.92 -16.52 7.97
C PRO A 489 1.16 -17.79 8.78
N PRO A 490 1.04 -17.77 10.13
CA PRO A 490 1.23 -18.94 10.96
C PRO A 490 0.10 -19.95 10.78
N PHE A 491 0.46 -21.25 10.60
CA PHE A 491 -0.46 -22.38 10.29
C PHE A 491 -1.12 -23.03 11.50
N LEU A 492 -1.31 -22.36 12.61
CA LEU A 492 -1.61 -22.98 13.90
C LEU A 492 -3.02 -23.60 14.07
N ASN A 493 -3.91 -23.61 13.07
CA ASN A 493 -5.27 -24.14 13.23
C ASN A 493 -5.72 -25.10 12.10
N MET A 494 -4.92 -26.13 11.78
CA MET A 494 -5.35 -27.19 10.84
C MET A 494 -6.20 -28.32 11.47
N THR A 495 -6.69 -28.20 12.69
CA THR A 495 -7.48 -29.27 13.34
C THR A 495 -8.95 -29.32 12.90
N HIS A 496 -9.48 -28.31 12.19
CA HIS A 496 -10.85 -28.32 11.68
C HIS A 496 -10.96 -27.61 10.33
N VAL A 497 -10.70 -28.33 9.24
CA VAL A 497 -11.24 -27.91 7.94
C VAL A 497 -12.65 -28.49 7.82
N ALA A 498 -13.60 -27.87 8.49
CA ALA A 498 -15.00 -27.97 8.11
C ALA A 498 -15.30 -26.87 7.08
N PRO A 499 -16.08 -27.13 6.02
CA PRO A 499 -16.46 -26.08 5.09
C PRO A 499 -17.37 -25.07 5.81
N VAL A 500 -16.86 -23.84 6.04
CA VAL A 500 -17.67 -22.75 6.56
C VAL A 500 -18.39 -22.10 5.40
N PRO A 501 -19.73 -22.08 5.36
CA PRO A 501 -20.48 -21.33 4.36
C PRO A 501 -20.40 -19.83 4.70
N GLY A 502 -19.89 -19.00 3.78
CA GLY A 502 -20.18 -17.59 3.74
C GLY A 502 -19.27 -16.62 4.54
N GLY A 503 -18.05 -17.00 4.91
CA GLY A 503 -17.07 -16.07 5.48
C GLY A 503 -15.93 -15.78 4.49
N MET A 504 -15.52 -14.53 4.35
CA MET A 504 -14.32 -14.15 3.58
C MET A 504 -13.09 -14.85 4.15
N VAL A 505 -12.73 -15.98 3.55
CA VAL A 505 -11.45 -16.64 3.80
C VAL A 505 -10.39 -15.86 3.01
N ASP A 506 -9.41 -15.33 3.71
CA ASP A 506 -8.27 -14.64 3.09
C ASP A 506 -7.66 -15.52 1.99
N MET A 507 -7.71 -15.06 0.73
CA MET A 507 -7.21 -15.80 -0.44
C MET A 507 -5.72 -16.15 -0.34
N GLY A 508 -4.96 -15.47 0.53
CA GLY A 508 -3.56 -15.77 0.83
C GLY A 508 -3.39 -17.10 1.57
N SER A 509 -4.29 -17.44 2.50
CA SER A 509 -4.26 -18.68 3.25
C SER A 509 -4.64 -19.89 2.39
N MET A 510 -5.56 -19.74 1.42
CA MET A 510 -5.98 -20.82 0.52
C MET A 510 -4.89 -21.25 -0.46
N THR A 511 -4.11 -20.32 -1.00
CA THR A 511 -3.00 -20.64 -1.94
C THR A 511 -1.85 -21.37 -1.25
N PHE A 512 -1.57 -21.03 0.00
CA PHE A 512 -0.53 -21.69 0.77
C PHE A 512 -0.97 -23.08 1.26
N LEU A 513 -2.23 -23.27 1.62
CA LEU A 513 -2.79 -24.59 1.92
C LEU A 513 -2.70 -25.54 0.71
N GLY A 514 -2.92 -25.02 -0.50
CA GLY A 514 -2.69 -25.76 -1.74
C GLY A 514 -1.22 -26.16 -1.94
N ALA A 515 -0.30 -25.27 -1.61
CA ALA A 515 1.13 -25.53 -1.69
C ALA A 515 1.62 -26.57 -0.68
N LEU A 516 1.13 -26.55 0.57
CA LEU A 516 1.38 -27.60 1.55
C LEU A 516 0.87 -28.97 1.07
N GLY A 517 -0.31 -29.00 0.45
CA GLY A 517 -0.86 -30.22 -0.15
C GLY A 517 0.06 -30.80 -1.23
N ASN A 518 0.65 -29.94 -2.07
CA ASN A 518 1.63 -30.36 -3.08
C ASN A 518 2.89 -30.94 -2.46
N VAL A 519 3.44 -30.27 -1.43
CA VAL A 519 4.63 -30.75 -0.69
C VAL A 519 4.36 -32.11 -0.05
N VAL A 520 3.20 -32.31 0.58
CA VAL A 520 2.80 -33.61 1.18
C VAL A 520 2.68 -34.68 0.11
N THR A 521 2.10 -34.37 -1.05
CA THR A 521 1.93 -35.29 -2.16
C THR A 521 3.28 -35.72 -2.75
N LEU A 522 4.16 -34.75 -3.01
CA LEU A 522 5.52 -34.99 -3.51
C LEU A 522 6.32 -35.84 -2.52
N LEU A 523 6.29 -35.49 -1.24
CA LEU A 523 6.97 -36.23 -0.19
C LEU A 523 6.44 -37.67 -0.06
N GLY A 524 5.11 -37.83 -0.11
CA GLY A 524 4.48 -39.16 -0.10
C GLY A 524 4.93 -40.04 -1.28
N SER A 525 4.98 -39.47 -2.49
CA SER A 525 5.46 -40.18 -3.68
C SER A 525 6.94 -40.59 -3.59
N VAL A 526 7.79 -39.71 -3.07
CA VAL A 526 9.22 -40.01 -2.82
C VAL A 526 9.37 -41.10 -1.78
N ILE A 527 8.61 -41.08 -0.69
CA ILE A 527 8.62 -42.14 0.34
C ILE A 527 8.21 -43.48 -0.27
N ILE A 528 7.13 -43.55 -1.03
CA ILE A 528 6.68 -44.77 -1.70
C ILE A 528 7.76 -45.28 -2.65
N ALA A 529 8.28 -44.41 -3.51
CA ALA A 529 9.25 -44.81 -4.53
C ALA A 529 10.60 -45.26 -3.97
N LYS A 530 11.11 -44.60 -2.93
CA LYS A 530 12.49 -44.72 -2.46
C LYS A 530 12.63 -45.47 -1.14
N ILE A 531 11.62 -45.45 -0.27
CA ILE A 531 11.65 -46.08 1.05
C ILE A 531 10.85 -47.37 1.08
N LEU A 532 9.66 -47.38 0.48
CA LEU A 532 8.76 -48.52 0.47
C LEU A 532 8.98 -49.48 -0.72
N GLY A 533 9.88 -49.14 -1.64
CA GLY A 533 10.35 -50.05 -2.69
C GLY A 533 9.44 -50.16 -3.90
N GLY A 534 9.18 -49.07 -4.58
CA GLY A 534 8.39 -49.06 -5.83
C GLY A 534 9.02 -49.78 -7.05
N GLY A 535 10.09 -50.55 -6.92
CA GLY A 535 10.84 -51.04 -8.08
C GLY A 535 11.69 -52.31 -7.94
N GLY A 536 11.25 -53.33 -7.17
CA GLY A 536 11.87 -54.64 -7.25
C GLY A 536 12.30 -55.30 -5.94
N THR A 537 12.32 -56.64 -5.94
CA THR A 537 12.60 -57.52 -4.78
C THR A 537 13.96 -57.31 -4.11
N ALA A 538 14.97 -56.77 -4.81
CA ALA A 538 16.31 -56.54 -4.25
C ALA A 538 16.37 -55.35 -3.25
N LEU A 539 15.57 -54.31 -3.43
CA LEU A 539 15.51 -53.16 -2.49
C LEU A 539 14.79 -53.54 -1.18
N LEU A 540 13.86 -54.46 -1.21
CA LEU A 540 13.13 -54.96 -0.05
C LEU A 540 14.04 -55.68 0.96
N MET A 541 15.11 -56.33 0.50
CA MET A 541 16.01 -57.10 1.36
C MET A 541 17.05 -56.25 2.10
N HIS A 542 17.40 -55.07 1.60
CA HIS A 542 18.49 -54.25 2.12
C HIS A 542 18.07 -52.83 2.57
N GLY A 543 16.80 -52.43 2.33
CA GLY A 543 16.27 -51.13 2.71
C GLY A 543 15.70 -51.08 4.14
N PRO A 544 15.18 -49.92 4.56
CA PRO A 544 14.57 -49.72 5.87
C PRO A 544 13.42 -50.73 6.15
N LEU A 545 12.59 -51.04 5.17
CA LEU A 545 11.51 -52.00 5.30
C LEU A 545 12.03 -53.43 5.51
N GLY A 546 13.12 -53.81 4.81
CA GLY A 546 13.81 -55.08 4.98
C GLY A 546 14.38 -55.28 6.39
N PHE A 547 14.84 -54.19 7.03
CA PHE A 547 15.29 -54.24 8.42
C PHE A 547 14.15 -54.61 9.38
N LEU A 548 12.96 -54.03 9.25
CA LEU A 548 11.79 -54.36 10.06
C LEU A 548 11.36 -55.82 9.86
N ILE A 549 11.33 -56.25 8.62
CA ILE A 549 10.99 -57.64 8.26
C ILE A 549 12.02 -58.60 8.86
N GLY A 550 13.31 -58.30 8.70
CA GLY A 550 14.40 -59.07 9.25
C GLY A 550 14.35 -59.18 10.79
N LEU A 551 13.98 -58.08 11.47
CA LEU A 551 13.79 -58.09 12.92
C LEU A 551 12.70 -59.08 13.37
N VAL A 552 11.54 -59.07 12.70
CA VAL A 552 10.43 -59.97 13.01
C VAL A 552 10.82 -61.44 12.74
N ILE A 553 11.41 -61.71 11.58
CA ILE A 553 11.86 -63.07 11.21
C ILE A 553 12.95 -63.54 12.17
N GLY A 554 13.89 -62.66 12.53
CA GLY A 554 14.95 -63.00 13.52
C GLY A 554 14.40 -63.33 14.89
N LEU A 555 13.40 -62.61 15.39
CA LEU A 555 12.73 -62.90 16.65
C LEU A 555 11.99 -64.23 16.62
N VAL A 556 11.32 -64.56 15.51
CA VAL A 556 10.66 -65.79 15.29
C VAL A 556 11.68 -66.93 15.32
N THR A 557 12.79 -66.81 14.59
CA THR A 557 13.87 -67.78 14.50
C THR A 557 14.51 -68.05 15.87
N LEU A 558 14.84 -66.97 16.62
CA LEU A 558 15.42 -67.05 17.96
C LEU A 558 14.48 -67.76 18.97
N SER A 559 13.17 -67.60 18.83
CA SER A 559 12.16 -68.13 19.72
C SER A 559 11.91 -69.64 19.46
N LEU A 560 12.18 -70.10 18.24
CA LEU A 560 12.00 -71.50 17.85
C LEU A 560 13.26 -72.36 18.06
N GLY A 561 14.43 -71.81 18.33
CA GLY A 561 15.65 -72.51 18.68
C GLY A 561 16.84 -72.23 17.75
N LYS A 562 18.08 -72.27 18.28
CA LYS A 562 19.32 -72.07 17.54
C LYS A 562 19.58 -73.26 16.58
N GLY A 563 19.69 -72.91 15.26
CA GLY A 563 20.07 -73.92 14.25
C GLY A 563 19.05 -74.11 13.11
N ILE A 564 17.91 -73.41 13.12
CA ILE A 564 16.95 -73.47 12.03
C ILE A 564 17.42 -72.52 10.90
N MET A 565 17.48 -73.05 9.66
CA MET A 565 17.82 -72.24 8.50
C MET A 565 16.68 -71.21 8.19
N ILE A 566 16.98 -69.96 8.11
CA ILE A 566 16.00 -68.85 7.90
C ILE A 566 15.18 -69.06 6.63
N ASP A 567 15.83 -69.45 5.53
CA ASP A 567 15.16 -69.67 4.24
C ASP A 567 14.16 -70.87 4.28
N TRP A 568 14.47 -71.88 5.02
CA TRP A 568 13.54 -72.98 5.24
C TRP A 568 12.34 -72.51 6.10
N LEU A 569 12.61 -71.76 7.17
CA LEU A 569 11.57 -71.28 8.08
C LEU A 569 10.59 -70.32 7.39
N LYS A 570 11.08 -69.53 6.44
CA LYS A 570 10.23 -68.59 5.65
C LYS A 570 9.14 -69.36 4.86
N GLY A 571 9.46 -70.54 4.31
CA GLY A 571 8.55 -71.31 3.44
C GLY A 571 7.62 -72.26 4.17
N VAL A 572 7.82 -72.49 5.46
CA VAL A 572 7.07 -73.49 6.22
C VAL A 572 5.87 -72.92 6.96
N GLU A 573 4.74 -73.57 6.88
CA GLU A 573 3.56 -73.30 7.69
C GLU A 573 3.73 -73.82 9.11
N LEU A 574 3.95 -72.95 10.08
CA LEU A 574 4.08 -73.35 11.48
C LEU A 574 2.72 -73.62 12.11
N PRO A 575 2.62 -74.68 12.95
CA PRO A 575 1.40 -74.92 13.73
C PRO A 575 1.04 -73.69 14.62
N THR A 576 -0.25 -73.46 14.82
CA THR A 576 -0.75 -72.30 15.63
C THR A 576 -0.18 -72.31 17.06
N MET A 577 0.07 -73.48 17.66
CA MET A 577 0.74 -73.58 18.95
C MET A 577 2.18 -73.01 18.92
N ALA A 578 2.93 -73.32 17.88
CA ALA A 578 4.29 -72.78 17.74
C ALA A 578 4.32 -71.30 17.49
N ARG A 579 3.32 -70.73 16.72
CA ARG A 579 3.16 -69.31 16.49
C ARG A 579 2.80 -68.58 17.79
N GLY A 580 2.01 -69.19 18.68
CA GLY A 580 1.61 -68.65 19.99
C GLY A 580 2.76 -68.47 21.00
N LEU A 581 3.91 -69.14 20.79
CA LEU A 581 5.09 -69.00 21.64
C LEU A 581 5.74 -67.62 21.57
N ILE A 582 5.44 -66.85 20.53
CA ILE A 582 5.96 -65.55 20.32
C ILE A 582 4.82 -64.55 20.58
N SER A 583 4.88 -63.85 21.70
CA SER A 583 3.86 -62.84 22.03
C SER A 583 3.99 -61.59 21.21
N GLU A 584 2.87 -60.99 20.82
CA GLU A 584 2.85 -59.68 20.15
C GLU A 584 3.58 -58.59 20.97
N SER A 585 3.49 -58.67 22.31
CA SER A 585 4.21 -57.76 23.21
C SER A 585 5.74 -57.82 23.03
N ARG A 586 6.26 -59.02 22.75
CA ARG A 586 7.71 -59.21 22.53
C ARG A 586 8.17 -58.58 21.21
N VAL A 587 7.36 -58.67 20.16
CA VAL A 587 7.61 -58.00 18.89
C VAL A 587 7.52 -56.48 19.06
N LYS A 588 6.50 -56.01 19.77
CA LYS A 588 6.34 -54.59 20.08
C LYS A 588 7.53 -54.05 20.87
N THR A 589 8.00 -54.75 21.90
CA THR A 589 9.18 -54.34 22.67
C THR A 589 10.42 -54.24 21.79
N ALA A 590 10.67 -55.24 20.94
CA ALA A 590 11.81 -55.24 20.04
C ALA A 590 11.73 -54.10 18.98
N LEU A 591 10.53 -53.80 18.47
CA LEU A 591 10.33 -52.65 17.58
C LEU A 591 10.62 -51.32 18.29
N VAL A 592 10.26 -51.20 19.57
CA VAL A 592 10.56 -50.02 20.38
C VAL A 592 12.06 -49.90 20.66
N GLU A 593 12.72 -51.01 21.07
CA GLU A 593 14.16 -51.03 21.34
C GLU A 593 15.00 -50.70 20.09
N GLN A 594 14.59 -51.16 18.92
CA GLN A 594 15.27 -50.93 17.66
C GLN A 594 14.78 -49.71 16.88
N ARG A 595 13.88 -48.93 17.45
CA ARG A 595 13.27 -47.75 16.80
C ARG A 595 14.33 -46.75 16.35
N SER A 596 15.29 -46.41 17.20
CA SER A 596 16.34 -45.42 16.90
C SER A 596 17.22 -45.85 15.71
N GLU A 597 17.59 -47.13 15.64
CA GLU A 597 18.35 -47.68 14.50
C GLU A 597 17.51 -47.64 13.21
N PHE A 598 16.22 -47.93 13.32
CA PHE A 598 15.32 -47.91 12.19
C PHE A 598 15.10 -46.48 11.67
N GLU A 599 14.88 -45.53 12.56
CA GLU A 599 14.79 -44.11 12.19
C GLU A 599 16.08 -43.62 11.51
N GLN A 600 17.24 -44.08 11.98
CA GLN A 600 18.52 -43.75 11.35
C GLN A 600 18.62 -44.31 9.92
N LYS A 601 18.22 -45.59 9.70
CA LYS A 601 18.23 -46.19 8.36
C LYS A 601 17.27 -45.51 7.39
N ILE A 602 16.10 -45.08 7.86
CA ILE A 602 15.17 -44.29 7.06
C ILE A 602 15.81 -42.96 6.69
N ARG A 603 16.41 -42.25 7.65
CA ARG A 603 17.07 -40.96 7.43
C ARG A 603 18.22 -41.11 6.43
N GLU A 604 19.07 -42.10 6.57
CA GLU A 604 20.15 -42.36 5.63
C GLU A 604 19.63 -42.67 4.22
N ALA A 605 18.57 -43.44 4.10
CA ALA A 605 17.94 -43.73 2.81
C ALA A 605 17.32 -42.47 2.17
N LEU A 606 16.73 -41.57 2.97
CA LEU A 606 16.21 -40.29 2.50
C LEU A 606 17.37 -39.38 2.07
N MET A 607 18.40 -39.21 2.88
CA MET A 607 19.55 -38.34 2.59
C MET A 607 20.35 -38.81 1.36
N ASN A 608 20.48 -40.09 1.12
CA ASN A 608 21.14 -40.65 -0.06
C ASN A 608 20.35 -40.39 -1.37
N ASN A 609 19.11 -39.93 -1.27
CA ASN A 609 18.24 -39.61 -2.40
C ASN A 609 17.92 -38.11 -2.49
N LEU A 610 18.78 -37.23 -1.97
CA LEU A 610 18.58 -35.77 -2.01
C LEU A 610 18.12 -35.21 -3.36
N PRO A 611 18.64 -35.67 -4.53
CA PRO A 611 18.14 -35.19 -5.81
C PRO A 611 16.64 -35.42 -6.05
N ALA A 612 16.05 -36.44 -5.39
CA ALA A 612 14.61 -36.68 -5.50
C ALA A 612 13.77 -35.66 -4.71
N PHE A 613 14.42 -34.80 -3.93
CA PHE A 613 13.78 -33.74 -3.16
C PHE A 613 13.96 -32.35 -3.80
N ASP A 614 14.62 -32.21 -4.96
CA ASP A 614 14.78 -30.94 -5.63
C ASP A 614 13.44 -30.29 -5.96
N ASP A 615 12.48 -31.06 -6.49
CA ASP A 615 11.13 -30.58 -6.77
C ASP A 615 10.40 -30.14 -5.47
N LEU A 616 10.67 -30.78 -4.36
CA LEU A 616 10.11 -30.44 -3.05
C LEU A 616 10.73 -29.16 -2.50
N LEU A 617 12.05 -28.97 -2.66
CA LEU A 617 12.76 -27.75 -2.29
C LEU A 617 12.24 -26.58 -3.10
N ASP A 618 12.13 -26.74 -4.41
CA ASP A 618 11.66 -25.70 -5.33
C ASP A 618 10.20 -25.34 -5.03
N SER A 619 9.31 -26.35 -4.90
CA SER A 619 7.90 -26.12 -4.54
C SER A 619 7.72 -25.43 -3.18
N SER A 620 8.57 -25.78 -2.19
CA SER A 620 8.54 -25.15 -0.87
C SER A 620 9.02 -23.70 -0.93
N ALA A 621 10.12 -23.43 -1.65
CA ALA A 621 10.66 -22.09 -1.85
C ALA A 621 9.69 -21.20 -2.64
N GLU A 622 9.08 -21.72 -3.71
CA GLU A 622 8.06 -21.01 -4.49
C GLU A 622 6.84 -20.64 -3.65
N SER A 623 6.43 -21.53 -2.75
CA SER A 623 5.30 -21.29 -1.86
C SER A 623 5.57 -20.14 -0.90
N ILE A 624 6.77 -20.09 -0.31
CA ILE A 624 7.22 -18.99 0.56
C ILE A 624 7.34 -17.71 -0.25
N THR A 625 7.94 -17.77 -1.43
CA THR A 625 8.08 -16.63 -2.37
C THR A 625 6.72 -16.03 -2.70
N SER A 626 5.74 -16.85 -3.08
CA SER A 626 4.38 -16.40 -3.39
C SER A 626 3.68 -15.75 -2.18
N ALA A 627 3.87 -16.32 -0.98
CA ALA A 627 3.31 -15.76 0.24
C ALA A 627 3.93 -14.41 0.58
N LEU A 628 5.26 -14.28 0.49
CA LEU A 628 5.98 -13.03 0.74
C LEU A 628 5.65 -11.96 -0.30
N HIS A 629 5.49 -12.32 -1.57
CA HIS A 629 5.09 -11.38 -2.62
C HIS A 629 3.73 -10.76 -2.32
N LYS A 630 2.74 -11.58 -1.93
CA LYS A 630 1.41 -11.10 -1.51
C LYS A 630 1.46 -10.26 -0.23
N ALA A 631 2.31 -10.63 0.72
CA ALA A 631 2.52 -9.86 1.93
C ALA A 631 3.13 -8.48 1.61
N ALA A 632 4.09 -8.43 0.67
CA ALA A 632 4.71 -7.20 0.21
C ALA A 632 3.71 -6.25 -0.46
N ASP A 633 2.79 -6.76 -1.28
CA ASP A 633 1.75 -5.94 -1.91
C ASP A 633 0.84 -5.25 -0.86
N LYS A 634 0.54 -5.93 0.24
CA LYS A 634 -0.20 -5.34 1.36
C LYS A 634 0.67 -4.38 2.19
N ALA A 635 1.94 -4.71 2.39
CA ALA A 635 2.88 -3.92 3.20
C ALA A 635 3.16 -2.54 2.59
N VAL A 636 3.07 -2.38 1.26
CA VAL A 636 3.18 -1.09 0.56
C VAL A 636 2.26 -0.03 1.15
N LEU A 637 1.07 -0.39 1.63
CA LEU A 637 0.12 0.54 2.24
C LEU A 637 0.59 1.10 3.59
N LEU A 638 1.57 0.46 4.23
CA LEU A 638 2.12 0.84 5.53
C LEU A 638 3.37 1.73 5.41
N ILE A 639 3.96 1.88 4.22
CA ILE A 639 5.15 2.69 3.97
C ILE A 639 4.81 4.18 4.14
N ARG A 640 5.65 4.88 4.91
CA ARG A 640 5.50 6.31 5.23
C ARG A 640 6.73 7.12 4.85
#